data_395ce4fa8220c1b0f16c414783012dd9
#
_entry.id   395ce4fa8220c1b0f16c414783012dd9
#
_cell.length_a   1.000
_cell.length_b   1.000
_cell.length_c   1.000
_cell.angle_alpha   90.00
_cell.angle_beta   90.00
_cell.angle_gamma   90.00
#
_symmetry.space_group_name_H-M   'P 1'
#
loop_
_entity.id
_entity.type
_entity.pdbx_description
1 polymer ?
#
loop_
_entity_poly.entity_id
_entity_poly.type
_entity_poly.pdbx_seq_one_letter_code
_entity_poly.pdbx_strand_id
1 'polypeptide(L)'
;VTSYYEDNWGFCMSHDEKNRMPRGKYRVVIDAQKQPGTMEVADLIIKGESDKEVFFSTYVCHPSMANNELSGPVVSTALIQYIKTMYKKPKYTYRFVFVTETIGSIAYLSHNISELQDKVVCGFNLSCVGDDRAYSHIESRMGNTVADNALKSALIGLDNVVNYSFLERGSDERQYCAPGVDLPLCGFCRTKYGKYPEYHTSADNFDVVTDKGLDGALNVMKTIVDAFETNFFPVVNVKCEPQLSKHGLYPSISKKGDRCDVDTRMDFLAYADGNHSIFDIANKINKNLKLVVSEAAILGKCNLIRENID
;
A
#
# COMPACT_ATOMS: atom_id res chain seq x y z
N VAL A 1 18.34 15.85 17.99
CA VAL A 1 19.72 15.37 18.16
C VAL A 1 19.81 13.94 17.67
N THR A 2 20.73 13.67 16.78
CA THR A 2 20.97 12.34 16.23
C THR A 2 22.25 11.77 16.80
N SER A 3 22.21 10.60 17.41
CA SER A 3 23.36 9.98 18.09
C SER A 3 23.20 8.45 18.06
N TYR A 4 23.50 7.82 16.91
CA TYR A 4 23.33 6.38 16.75
C TYR A 4 24.56 5.56 17.21
N TYR A 5 25.77 6.08 16.97
CA TYR A 5 27.02 5.32 17.16
C TYR A 5 28.01 6.00 18.09
N GLU A 6 27.70 7.21 18.54
CA GLU A 6 28.56 7.98 19.45
C GLU A 6 27.87 8.18 20.80
N ASP A 7 28.64 8.25 21.86
CA ASP A 7 28.13 8.55 23.19
C ASP A 7 27.96 10.07 23.34
N ASN A 8 26.85 10.58 22.80
CA ASN A 8 26.52 11.99 22.79
C ASN A 8 25.16 12.23 23.43
N TRP A 9 24.88 13.45 23.87
CA TRP A 9 23.61 13.83 24.43
C TRP A 9 23.09 15.15 23.84
N GLY A 10 21.79 15.31 23.86
CA GLY A 10 21.14 16.54 23.45
C GLY A 10 19.63 16.42 23.61
N PHE A 11 18.92 17.54 23.49
CA PHE A 11 17.48 17.58 23.45
C PHE A 11 17.02 18.64 22.44
N CYS A 12 15.80 18.50 21.97
CA CYS A 12 15.19 19.43 21.03
C CYS A 12 14.14 20.29 21.73
N MET A 13 14.00 21.52 21.28
CA MET A 13 12.92 22.42 21.67
C MET A 13 12.50 23.28 20.48
N SER A 14 11.34 23.89 20.52
CA SER A 14 10.92 24.82 19.49
C SER A 14 11.81 26.07 19.45
N HIS A 15 11.94 26.66 18.27
CA HIS A 15 12.69 27.92 18.12
C HIS A 15 12.09 29.06 18.98
N ASP A 16 10.77 29.10 19.12
CA ASP A 16 10.06 30.08 19.93
C ASP A 16 10.36 29.89 21.42
N GLU A 17 10.39 28.68 21.93
CA GLU A 17 10.80 28.41 23.32
C GLU A 17 12.24 28.84 23.55
N LYS A 18 13.16 28.49 22.64
CA LYS A 18 14.56 28.95 22.74
C LYS A 18 14.66 30.47 22.78
N ASN A 19 13.88 31.22 22.00
CA ASN A 19 13.90 32.66 21.96
C ASN A 19 13.31 33.30 23.24
N ARG A 20 12.37 32.62 23.89
CA ARG A 20 11.78 33.06 25.16
C ARG A 20 12.66 32.77 26.37
N MET A 21 13.64 31.89 26.25
CA MET A 21 14.53 31.54 27.34
C MET A 21 15.41 32.77 27.74
N PRO A 22 15.41 33.19 29.01
CA PRO A 22 16.30 34.25 29.46
C PRO A 22 17.77 33.78 29.32
N ARG A 23 18.69 34.73 29.20
CA ARG A 23 20.12 34.42 29.24
C ARG A 23 20.51 33.97 30.63
N GLY A 24 21.22 32.84 30.72
CA GLY A 24 21.63 32.30 32.02
C GLY A 24 22.23 30.91 31.93
N LYS A 25 22.51 30.33 33.10
CA LYS A 25 22.92 28.95 33.23
C LYS A 25 21.70 28.06 33.49
N TYR A 26 21.61 26.95 32.78
CA TYR A 26 20.50 26.02 32.91
C TYR A 26 21.02 24.67 33.42
N ARG A 27 20.26 24.01 34.26
CA ARG A 27 20.45 22.62 34.61
C ARG A 27 19.52 21.79 33.71
N VAL A 28 20.11 20.93 32.89
CA VAL A 28 19.37 20.00 32.06
C VAL A 28 19.41 18.63 32.71
N VAL A 29 18.28 17.95 32.78
CA VAL A 29 18.16 16.57 33.28
C VAL A 29 17.48 15.75 32.19
N ILE A 30 18.15 14.71 31.73
CA ILE A 30 17.60 13.70 30.82
C ILE A 30 17.53 12.41 31.63
N ASP A 31 16.32 12.04 32.07
CA ASP A 31 16.10 10.81 32.85
C ASP A 31 15.99 9.63 31.86
N ALA A 32 17.14 9.16 31.43
CA ALA A 32 17.28 8.06 30.47
C ALA A 32 18.32 7.04 30.98
N GLN A 33 18.06 5.77 30.70
CA GLN A 33 18.94 4.66 31.05
C GLN A 33 19.29 3.86 29.80
N LYS A 34 20.56 3.49 29.68
CA LYS A 34 21.04 2.51 28.70
C LYS A 34 21.10 1.14 29.37
N GLN A 35 20.33 0.19 28.88
CA GLN A 35 20.31 -1.17 29.41
C GLN A 35 20.17 -2.19 28.28
N PRO A 36 20.59 -3.44 28.47
CA PRO A 36 20.28 -4.52 27.54
C PRO A 36 18.76 -4.61 27.33
N GLY A 37 18.35 -4.77 26.08
CA GLY A 37 16.94 -4.85 25.70
C GLY A 37 16.77 -5.79 24.52
N THR A 38 15.51 -5.97 24.08
CA THR A 38 15.13 -6.75 22.91
C THR A 38 14.43 -5.84 21.90
N MET A 39 14.64 -6.13 20.63
CA MET A 39 13.83 -5.57 19.56
C MET A 39 12.71 -6.55 19.25
N GLU A 40 11.48 -6.07 19.31
CA GLU A 40 10.30 -6.88 19.02
C GLU A 40 9.83 -6.66 17.60
N VAL A 41 9.43 -7.74 16.95
CA VAL A 41 8.79 -7.76 15.63
C VAL A 41 7.51 -8.56 15.77
N ALA A 42 6.41 -8.05 15.24
CA ALA A 42 5.17 -8.80 15.15
C ALA A 42 4.87 -9.11 13.68
N ASP A 43 4.48 -10.35 13.40
CA ASP A 43 3.93 -10.73 12.11
C ASP A 43 2.60 -11.47 12.28
N LEU A 44 1.76 -11.37 11.26
CA LEU A 44 0.49 -12.07 11.19
C LEU A 44 0.30 -12.61 9.76
N ILE A 45 0.04 -13.91 9.67
CA ILE A 45 -0.20 -14.59 8.40
C ILE A 45 -1.65 -15.05 8.34
N ILE A 46 -2.39 -14.54 7.36
CA ILE A 46 -3.72 -15.04 6.98
C ILE A 46 -3.52 -16.01 5.82
N LYS A 47 -3.56 -17.31 6.12
CA LYS A 47 -3.33 -18.35 5.10
C LYS A 47 -4.47 -18.39 4.09
N GLY A 48 -4.11 -18.38 2.81
CA GLY A 48 -4.99 -18.55 1.67
C GLY A 48 -4.97 -19.97 1.09
N GLU A 49 -5.51 -20.08 -0.12
CA GLU A 49 -5.46 -21.32 -0.93
C GLU A 49 -4.08 -21.53 -1.53
N SER A 50 -3.45 -20.43 -1.96
CA SER A 50 -2.08 -20.39 -2.47
C SER A 50 -1.11 -20.04 -1.35
N ASP A 51 0.11 -20.54 -1.43
CA ASP A 51 1.24 -20.15 -0.60
C ASP A 51 1.93 -18.87 -1.10
N LYS A 52 1.54 -18.36 -2.28
CA LYS A 52 1.99 -17.04 -2.75
C LYS A 52 1.40 -15.94 -1.89
N GLU A 53 2.25 -14.97 -1.55
CA GLU A 53 1.96 -13.99 -0.53
C GLU A 53 1.81 -12.57 -1.07
N VAL A 54 0.78 -11.88 -0.58
CA VAL A 54 0.70 -10.41 -0.63
C VAL A 54 1.20 -9.87 0.71
N PHE A 55 2.27 -9.09 0.65
CA PHE A 55 3.04 -8.66 1.82
C PHE A 55 2.75 -7.20 2.18
N PHE A 56 2.45 -6.95 3.44
CA PHE A 56 2.26 -5.61 3.99
C PHE A 56 3.25 -5.38 5.12
N SER A 57 4.02 -4.31 5.03
CA SER A 57 4.92 -3.88 6.10
C SER A 57 4.54 -2.50 6.58
N THR A 58 4.69 -2.29 7.87
CA THR A 58 4.59 -0.98 8.52
C THR A 58 5.49 -0.95 9.73
N TYR A 59 5.85 0.22 10.20
CA TYR A 59 6.76 0.34 11.33
C TYR A 59 6.09 0.94 12.57
N VAL A 60 6.67 0.61 13.72
CA VAL A 60 6.42 1.20 15.03
C VAL A 60 7.78 1.60 15.59
N CYS A 61 8.14 2.86 15.51
CA CYS A 61 9.51 3.32 15.70
C CYS A 61 9.63 4.64 16.49
N HIS A 62 9.23 5.76 15.91
CA HIS A 62 9.37 7.08 16.53
C HIS A 62 8.23 7.33 17.53
N PRO A 63 8.50 7.62 18.81
CA PRO A 63 7.45 7.85 19.78
C PRO A 63 6.69 9.17 19.50
N SER A 64 5.41 9.17 19.84
CA SER A 64 4.55 10.36 19.86
C SER A 64 4.29 11.02 18.49
N MET A 65 4.34 10.27 17.40
CA MET A 65 3.97 10.75 16.06
C MET A 65 2.72 10.01 15.57
N ALA A 66 1.72 10.77 15.11
CA ALA A 66 0.43 10.23 14.72
C ALA A 66 0.41 9.76 13.26
N ASN A 67 0.74 10.63 12.32
CA ASN A 67 0.73 10.27 10.90
C ASN A 67 1.93 9.40 10.52
N ASN A 68 3.12 9.75 10.98
CA ASN A 68 4.34 9.02 10.65
C ASN A 68 4.32 7.59 11.21
N GLU A 69 3.87 7.40 12.46
CA GLU A 69 4.03 6.12 13.17
C GLU A 69 2.75 5.32 13.34
N LEU A 70 1.65 5.96 13.77
CA LEU A 70 0.44 5.23 14.16
C LEU A 70 -0.47 4.93 12.98
N SER A 71 -0.44 5.74 11.93
CA SER A 71 -1.37 5.60 10.81
C SER A 71 -1.21 4.28 10.05
N GLY A 72 0.03 3.86 9.79
CA GLY A 72 0.34 2.59 9.12
C GLY A 72 -0.18 1.37 9.88
N PRO A 73 0.16 1.18 11.16
CA PRO A 73 -0.37 0.11 12.00
C PRO A 73 -1.90 0.11 12.10
N VAL A 74 -2.54 1.27 12.21
CA VAL A 74 -4.01 1.39 12.27
C VAL A 74 -4.65 0.91 10.96
N VAL A 75 -4.18 1.41 9.81
CA VAL A 75 -4.69 0.99 8.49
C VAL A 75 -4.43 -0.51 8.25
N SER A 76 -3.24 -1.02 8.61
CA SER A 76 -2.91 -2.44 8.49
C SER A 76 -3.83 -3.31 9.34
N THR A 77 -4.11 -2.90 10.57
CA THR A 77 -5.03 -3.64 11.48
C THR A 77 -6.46 -3.65 10.93
N ALA A 78 -6.94 -2.52 10.42
CA ALA A 78 -8.25 -2.44 9.78
C ALA A 78 -8.33 -3.31 8.51
N LEU A 79 -7.25 -3.37 7.72
CA LEU A 79 -7.16 -4.23 6.54
C LEU A 79 -7.16 -5.72 6.92
N ILE A 80 -6.44 -6.11 7.98
CA ILE A 80 -6.49 -7.48 8.54
C ILE A 80 -7.93 -7.87 8.89
N GLN A 81 -8.65 -6.99 9.58
CA GLN A 81 -10.04 -7.24 9.92
C GLN A 81 -10.94 -7.36 8.68
N TYR A 82 -10.72 -6.49 7.70
CA TYR A 82 -11.43 -6.56 6.42
C TYR A 82 -11.24 -7.91 5.74
N ILE A 83 -9.99 -8.36 5.56
CA ILE A 83 -9.68 -9.63 4.89
C ILE A 83 -10.33 -10.80 5.64
N LYS A 84 -10.19 -10.88 6.97
CA LYS A 84 -10.78 -11.94 7.78
C LYS A 84 -12.31 -11.97 7.74
N THR A 85 -12.95 -10.82 7.57
CA THR A 85 -14.41 -10.70 7.51
C THR A 85 -14.95 -11.07 6.12
N MET A 86 -14.30 -10.57 5.07
CA MET A 86 -14.77 -10.74 3.69
C MET A 86 -14.42 -12.11 3.11
N TYR A 87 -13.26 -12.67 3.48
CA TYR A 87 -12.73 -13.87 2.86
C TYR A 87 -12.45 -14.93 3.92
N LYS A 88 -13.34 -15.95 4.02
CA LYS A 88 -13.13 -17.08 4.96
C LYS A 88 -11.87 -17.87 4.64
N LYS A 89 -11.56 -18.00 3.37
CA LYS A 89 -10.36 -18.62 2.82
C LYS A 89 -9.96 -17.84 1.57
N PRO A 90 -9.07 -16.85 1.72
CA PRO A 90 -8.63 -16.04 0.58
C PRO A 90 -7.83 -16.86 -0.43
N LYS A 91 -7.74 -16.42 -1.68
CA LYS A 91 -6.92 -17.06 -2.72
C LYS A 91 -5.43 -16.98 -2.42
N TYR A 92 -4.97 -15.79 -2.04
CA TYR A 92 -3.58 -15.55 -1.67
C TYR A 92 -3.39 -15.59 -0.16
N THR A 93 -2.20 -15.93 0.27
CA THR A 93 -1.78 -15.74 1.67
C THR A 93 -1.43 -14.26 1.87
N TYR A 94 -1.90 -13.68 2.96
CA TYR A 94 -1.61 -12.28 3.33
C TYR A 94 -0.71 -12.25 4.55
N ARG A 95 0.47 -11.63 4.40
CA ARG A 95 1.42 -11.44 5.50
C ARG A 95 1.48 -9.98 5.88
N PHE A 96 1.29 -9.69 7.16
CA PHE A 96 1.43 -8.36 7.76
C PHE A 96 2.60 -8.37 8.74
N VAL A 97 3.50 -7.38 8.62
CA VAL A 97 4.69 -7.28 9.45
C VAL A 97 4.76 -5.89 10.05
N PHE A 98 4.97 -5.86 11.38
CA PHE A 98 5.13 -4.65 12.17
C PHE A 98 6.54 -4.66 12.76
N VAL A 99 7.36 -3.71 12.35
CA VAL A 99 8.80 -3.69 12.66
C VAL A 99 9.24 -2.34 13.22
N THR A 100 10.39 -2.29 13.83
CA THR A 100 11.12 -1.02 14.00
C THR A 100 11.70 -0.64 12.64
N GLU A 101 11.51 0.60 12.21
CA GLU A 101 11.98 1.06 10.90
C GLU A 101 13.49 0.75 10.72
N THR A 102 13.86 0.33 9.53
CA THR A 102 15.22 -0.01 9.08
C THR A 102 15.81 -1.22 9.81
N ILE A 103 16.09 -1.13 11.09
CA ILE A 103 16.77 -2.23 11.85
C ILE A 103 15.85 -3.43 12.01
N GLY A 104 14.55 -3.21 12.20
CA GLY A 104 13.56 -4.28 12.31
C GLY A 104 13.31 -4.98 10.97
N SER A 105 13.18 -4.23 9.87
CA SER A 105 13.05 -4.83 8.54
C SER A 105 14.29 -5.63 8.14
N ILE A 106 15.50 -5.15 8.46
CA ILE A 106 16.74 -5.89 8.23
C ILE A 106 16.77 -7.16 9.08
N ALA A 107 16.42 -7.09 10.36
CA ALA A 107 16.37 -8.26 11.24
C ALA A 107 15.32 -9.27 10.74
N TYR A 108 14.13 -8.82 10.36
CA TYR A 108 13.09 -9.69 9.79
C TYR A 108 13.56 -10.37 8.51
N LEU A 109 14.19 -9.63 7.59
CA LEU A 109 14.76 -10.17 6.36
C LEU A 109 15.86 -11.20 6.67
N SER A 110 16.72 -10.97 7.66
CA SER A 110 17.82 -11.88 7.98
C SER A 110 17.35 -13.30 8.36
N HIS A 111 16.11 -13.42 8.86
CA HIS A 111 15.51 -14.70 9.25
C HIS A 111 14.57 -15.28 8.18
N ASN A 112 13.99 -14.44 7.30
CA ASN A 112 12.88 -14.85 6.44
C ASN A 112 13.15 -14.66 4.95
N ILE A 113 14.33 -14.16 4.55
CA ILE A 113 14.59 -13.71 3.16
C ILE A 113 14.28 -14.79 2.11
N SER A 114 14.71 -16.04 2.33
CA SER A 114 14.52 -17.12 1.36
C SER A 114 13.03 -17.46 1.17
N GLU A 115 12.26 -17.45 2.26
CA GLU A 115 10.82 -17.68 2.20
C GLU A 115 10.10 -16.51 1.50
N LEU A 116 10.48 -15.28 1.83
CA LEU A 116 9.88 -14.09 1.23
C LEU A 116 10.16 -14.00 -0.27
N GLN A 117 11.39 -14.28 -0.69
CA GLN A 117 11.77 -14.29 -2.10
C GLN A 117 11.02 -15.36 -2.91
N ASP A 118 10.72 -16.51 -2.31
CA ASP A 118 9.94 -17.57 -2.98
C ASP A 118 8.45 -17.26 -3.04
N LYS A 119 7.90 -16.66 -1.98
CA LYS A 119 6.44 -16.56 -1.81
C LYS A 119 5.86 -15.19 -2.16
N VAL A 120 6.56 -14.09 -1.89
CA VAL A 120 6.02 -12.75 -2.09
C VAL A 120 5.90 -12.42 -3.57
N VAL A 121 4.67 -12.20 -4.03
CA VAL A 121 4.38 -11.79 -5.42
C VAL A 121 4.06 -10.30 -5.52
N CYS A 122 3.69 -9.69 -4.41
CA CYS A 122 3.35 -8.27 -4.33
C CYS A 122 3.52 -7.78 -2.90
N GLY A 123 4.01 -6.57 -2.69
CA GLY A 123 4.13 -6.00 -1.34
C GLY A 123 3.96 -4.49 -1.28
N PHE A 124 3.61 -4.01 -0.08
CA PHE A 124 3.41 -2.59 0.20
C PHE A 124 4.04 -2.22 1.54
N ASN A 125 4.84 -1.16 1.54
CA ASN A 125 5.27 -0.50 2.76
C ASN A 125 4.33 0.66 3.05
N LEU A 126 3.58 0.58 4.17
CA LEU A 126 2.57 1.56 4.56
C LEU A 126 3.15 2.51 5.61
N SER A 127 3.34 3.76 5.26
CA SER A 127 3.81 4.79 6.19
C SER A 127 3.18 6.15 5.87
N CYS A 128 2.95 6.99 6.87
CA CYS A 128 2.32 8.30 6.69
C CYS A 128 1.00 8.23 5.91
N VAL A 129 0.10 7.33 6.32
CA VAL A 129 -1.15 7.03 5.60
C VAL A 129 -2.40 7.63 6.22
N GLY A 130 -2.25 8.61 7.13
CA GLY A 130 -3.36 9.17 7.90
C GLY A 130 -3.83 10.56 7.50
N ASP A 131 -3.04 11.36 6.77
CA ASP A 131 -3.46 12.67 6.29
C ASP A 131 -4.33 12.57 5.03
N ASP A 132 -5.03 13.66 4.64
CA ASP A 132 -5.95 13.66 3.50
C ASP A 132 -5.52 14.58 2.34
N ARG A 133 -4.24 14.99 2.30
CA ARG A 133 -3.72 15.98 1.35
C ARG A 133 -3.35 15.37 -0.01
N ALA A 134 -2.80 14.15 -0.02
CA ALA A 134 -2.35 13.49 -1.25
C ALA A 134 -2.49 11.97 -1.18
N TYR A 135 -2.17 11.31 -2.31
CA TYR A 135 -1.88 9.89 -2.43
C TYR A 135 -0.53 9.74 -3.09
N SER A 136 0.40 9.06 -2.45
CA SER A 136 1.78 8.95 -2.90
C SER A 136 2.17 7.49 -3.18
N HIS A 137 2.68 7.25 -4.37
CA HIS A 137 3.31 6.01 -4.77
C HIS A 137 4.82 6.23 -4.84
N ILE A 138 5.58 5.46 -4.08
CA ILE A 138 7.04 5.39 -4.18
C ILE A 138 7.38 4.09 -4.89
N GLU A 139 7.95 4.19 -6.10
CA GLU A 139 8.21 3.04 -6.94
C GLU A 139 9.11 2.01 -6.26
N SER A 140 8.88 0.73 -6.60
CA SER A 140 9.85 -0.32 -6.33
C SER A 140 11.17 -0.04 -7.08
N ARG A 141 12.26 -0.72 -6.71
CA ARG A 141 13.53 -0.55 -7.42
C ARG A 141 13.43 -0.88 -8.91
N MET A 142 12.56 -1.80 -9.29
CA MET A 142 12.33 -2.19 -10.68
C MET A 142 11.32 -1.27 -11.41
N GLY A 143 10.47 -0.52 -10.69
CA GLY A 143 9.54 0.47 -11.22
C GLY A 143 8.31 -0.08 -11.95
N ASN A 144 8.23 -1.39 -12.15
CA ASN A 144 7.17 -2.07 -12.90
C ASN A 144 6.76 -3.42 -12.31
N THR A 145 6.93 -3.59 -11.01
CA THR A 145 6.48 -4.80 -10.32
C THR A 145 4.96 -4.86 -10.24
N VAL A 146 4.43 -6.02 -9.84
CA VAL A 146 2.99 -6.19 -9.57
C VAL A 146 2.50 -5.15 -8.54
N ALA A 147 3.33 -4.83 -7.54
CA ALA A 147 2.98 -3.82 -6.53
C ALA A 147 2.85 -2.42 -7.14
N ASP A 148 3.78 -2.01 -8.02
CA ASP A 148 3.70 -0.74 -8.72
C ASP A 148 2.43 -0.65 -9.58
N ASN A 149 2.14 -1.70 -10.34
CA ASN A 149 0.97 -1.75 -11.22
C ASN A 149 -0.35 -1.76 -10.43
N ALA A 150 -0.39 -2.50 -9.32
CA ALA A 150 -1.54 -2.56 -8.44
C ALA A 150 -1.83 -1.17 -7.81
N LEU A 151 -0.81 -0.52 -7.26
CA LEU A 151 -1.00 0.76 -6.62
C LEU A 151 -1.33 1.85 -7.65
N LYS A 152 -0.62 1.92 -8.78
CA LYS A 152 -0.93 2.86 -9.87
C LYS A 152 -2.40 2.73 -10.31
N SER A 153 -2.88 1.51 -10.55
CA SER A 153 -4.25 1.26 -11.00
C SER A 153 -5.32 1.64 -9.96
N ALA A 154 -5.04 1.41 -8.68
CA ALA A 154 -5.94 1.78 -7.59
C ALA A 154 -6.02 3.30 -7.37
N LEU A 155 -5.00 4.05 -7.78
CA LEU A 155 -4.93 5.50 -7.64
C LEU A 155 -5.52 6.25 -8.85
N ILE A 156 -5.82 5.60 -9.97
CA ILE A 156 -6.44 6.24 -11.15
C ILE A 156 -7.76 6.92 -10.74
N GLY A 157 -7.88 8.20 -11.09
CA GLY A 157 -9.08 8.99 -10.82
C GLY A 157 -9.21 9.52 -9.40
N LEU A 158 -8.21 9.32 -8.54
CA LEU A 158 -8.12 10.01 -7.26
C LEU A 158 -7.42 11.36 -7.42
N ASP A 159 -7.78 12.32 -6.58
CA ASP A 159 -7.19 13.65 -6.56
C ASP A 159 -5.80 13.64 -5.89
N ASN A 160 -4.93 14.54 -6.35
CA ASN A 160 -3.61 14.76 -5.75
C ASN A 160 -2.72 13.51 -5.67
N VAL A 161 -2.72 12.70 -6.73
CA VAL A 161 -1.82 11.55 -6.85
C VAL A 161 -0.42 12.02 -7.24
N VAL A 162 0.59 11.57 -6.51
CA VAL A 162 2.00 11.88 -6.76
C VAL A 162 2.80 10.58 -6.87
N ASN A 163 3.55 10.43 -7.95
CA ASN A 163 4.47 9.32 -8.16
C ASN A 163 5.90 9.78 -7.88
N TYR A 164 6.61 9.00 -7.08
CA TYR A 164 8.02 9.22 -6.74
C TYR A 164 8.83 8.04 -7.26
N SER A 165 9.99 8.34 -7.83
CA SER A 165 10.91 7.28 -8.23
C SER A 165 11.52 6.57 -7.01
N PHE A 166 12.07 5.37 -7.21
CA PHE A 166 12.77 4.66 -6.14
C PHE A 166 13.97 5.46 -5.58
N LEU A 167 14.52 6.41 -6.32
CA LEU A 167 15.60 7.28 -5.83
C LEU A 167 15.15 8.23 -4.71
N GLU A 168 13.85 8.43 -4.56
CA GLU A 168 13.25 9.24 -3.51
C GLU A 168 12.74 8.41 -2.32
N ARG A 169 13.10 7.12 -2.27
CA ARG A 169 12.83 6.22 -1.14
C ARG A 169 13.44 6.74 0.16
N GLY A 170 12.87 6.40 1.29
CA GLY A 170 13.40 6.84 2.59
C GLY A 170 12.93 5.99 3.77
N SER A 171 12.00 5.06 3.54
CA SER A 171 11.49 4.13 4.54
C SER A 171 11.89 2.68 4.25
N ASP A 172 11.17 1.69 4.75
CA ASP A 172 11.56 0.26 4.68
C ASP A 172 11.53 -0.33 3.26
N GLU A 173 10.86 0.31 2.28
CA GLU A 173 10.95 -0.10 0.89
C GLU A 173 12.41 -0.14 0.38
N ARG A 174 13.29 0.68 0.95
CA ARG A 174 14.73 0.67 0.63
C ARG A 174 15.42 -0.63 1.06
N GLN A 175 14.93 -1.31 2.09
CA GLN A 175 15.48 -2.58 2.57
C GLN A 175 14.88 -3.74 1.80
N TYR A 176 13.56 -3.78 1.64
CA TYR A 176 12.85 -4.84 0.92
C TYR A 176 13.19 -4.89 -0.57
N CYS A 177 13.50 -3.74 -1.18
CA CYS A 177 13.88 -3.65 -2.59
C CYS A 177 15.40 -3.54 -2.80
N ALA A 178 16.23 -3.70 -1.76
CA ALA A 178 17.68 -3.64 -1.90
C ALA A 178 18.22 -4.72 -2.84
N PRO A 179 19.36 -4.48 -3.55
CA PRO A 179 19.99 -5.49 -4.38
C PRO A 179 20.26 -6.78 -3.59
N GLY A 180 19.82 -7.93 -4.12
CA GLY A 180 19.93 -9.24 -3.48
C GLY A 180 18.77 -9.60 -2.54
N VAL A 181 17.91 -8.64 -2.19
CA VAL A 181 16.60 -8.85 -1.53
C VAL A 181 15.50 -8.85 -2.58
N ASP A 182 15.39 -7.77 -3.36
CA ASP A 182 14.60 -7.63 -4.57
C ASP A 182 13.13 -8.08 -4.47
N LEU A 183 12.48 -7.86 -3.33
CA LEU A 183 11.06 -8.14 -3.21
C LEU A 183 10.25 -7.18 -4.12
N PRO A 184 9.17 -7.66 -4.75
CA PRO A 184 8.30 -6.85 -5.59
C PRO A 184 7.38 -5.95 -4.73
N LEU A 185 7.97 -4.92 -4.12
CA LEU A 185 7.34 -4.08 -3.12
C LEU A 185 7.49 -2.61 -3.48
N CYS A 186 6.42 -1.82 -3.28
CA CYS A 186 6.44 -0.36 -3.41
C CYS A 186 6.03 0.32 -2.11
N GLY A 187 6.35 1.61 -1.97
CA GLY A 187 5.90 2.43 -0.84
C GLY A 187 4.56 3.07 -1.13
N PHE A 188 3.67 3.08 -0.14
CA PHE A 188 2.41 3.81 -0.17
C PHE A 188 2.31 4.77 1.02
N CYS A 189 2.09 6.05 0.71
CA CYS A 189 1.78 7.08 1.69
C CYS A 189 0.53 7.85 1.25
N ARG A 190 -0.10 8.56 2.19
CA ARG A 190 -0.93 9.70 1.82
C ARG A 190 0.02 10.81 1.40
N THR A 191 0.35 11.77 2.19
CA THR A 191 1.48 12.64 1.84
C THR A 191 2.79 11.96 2.21
N LYS A 192 3.68 11.82 1.23
CA LYS A 192 4.97 11.16 1.42
C LYS A 192 5.76 11.79 2.57
N TYR A 193 6.42 10.95 3.37
CA TYR A 193 7.36 11.38 4.41
C TYR A 193 8.33 12.45 3.87
N GLY A 194 8.64 13.45 4.70
CA GLY A 194 9.48 14.59 4.32
C GLY A 194 8.83 15.59 3.33
N LYS A 195 7.54 15.42 2.96
CA LYS A 195 6.82 16.32 2.07
C LYS A 195 5.67 17.07 2.74
N TYR A 196 5.44 16.85 4.03
CA TYR A 196 4.51 17.65 4.83
C TYR A 196 5.26 18.34 5.98
N PRO A 197 4.86 19.56 6.36
CA PRO A 197 5.65 20.39 7.28
C PRO A 197 5.71 19.83 8.71
N GLU A 198 4.74 19.04 9.12
CA GLU A 198 4.65 18.44 10.45
C GLU A 198 5.59 17.21 10.61
N TYR A 199 6.11 16.68 9.50
CA TYR A 199 6.95 15.47 9.50
C TYR A 199 8.15 15.61 10.44
N HIS A 200 8.36 14.64 11.33
CA HIS A 200 9.42 14.62 12.35
C HIS A 200 9.41 15.82 13.31
N THR A 201 8.24 16.36 13.57
CA THR A 201 8.04 17.42 14.56
C THR A 201 6.93 17.05 15.55
N SER A 202 6.84 17.79 16.66
CA SER A 202 5.73 17.64 17.62
C SER A 202 4.37 18.06 17.07
N ALA A 203 4.31 18.61 15.87
CA ALA A 203 3.07 18.92 15.17
C ALA A 203 2.50 17.72 14.40
N ASP A 204 3.24 16.60 14.28
CA ASP A 204 2.70 15.34 13.78
C ASP A 204 1.81 14.68 14.87
N ASN A 205 0.62 15.20 15.02
CA ASN A 205 -0.38 14.87 16.03
C ASN A 205 -1.73 14.53 15.37
N PHE A 206 -2.80 14.46 16.14
CA PHE A 206 -4.14 14.14 15.63
C PHE A 206 -4.80 15.28 14.81
N ASP A 207 -4.19 16.46 14.70
CA ASP A 207 -4.65 17.49 13.76
C ASP A 207 -4.23 17.17 12.31
N VAL A 208 -3.18 16.34 12.13
CA VAL A 208 -2.71 15.89 10.81
C VAL A 208 -3.47 14.66 10.34
N VAL A 209 -3.79 13.74 11.25
CA VAL A 209 -4.50 12.48 10.93
C VAL A 209 -5.99 12.74 10.90
N THR A 210 -6.64 12.38 9.80
CA THR A 210 -8.08 12.57 9.60
C THR A 210 -8.77 11.24 9.28
N ASP A 211 -10.07 11.13 9.61
CA ASP A 211 -10.88 9.97 9.21
C ASP A 211 -10.84 9.77 7.69
N LYS A 212 -10.95 10.86 6.92
CA LYS A 212 -10.85 10.83 5.45
C LYS A 212 -9.48 10.33 4.97
N GLY A 213 -8.41 10.67 5.69
CA GLY A 213 -7.06 10.21 5.40
C GLY A 213 -6.94 8.70 5.58
N LEU A 214 -7.29 8.21 6.76
CA LEU A 214 -7.25 6.78 7.11
C LEU A 214 -8.16 5.94 6.21
N ASP A 215 -9.42 6.37 6.03
CA ASP A 215 -10.38 5.68 5.15
C ASP A 215 -9.92 5.68 3.70
N GLY A 216 -9.34 6.78 3.22
CA GLY A 216 -8.78 6.88 1.88
C GLY A 216 -7.68 5.85 1.64
N ALA A 217 -6.74 5.74 2.57
CA ALA A 217 -5.67 4.76 2.50
C ALA A 217 -6.20 3.32 2.59
N LEU A 218 -7.08 3.06 3.54
CA LEU A 218 -7.71 1.75 3.72
C LEU A 218 -8.48 1.31 2.47
N ASN A 219 -9.23 2.21 1.84
CA ASN A 219 -10.01 1.90 0.63
C ASN A 219 -9.12 1.57 -0.58
N VAL A 220 -7.97 2.22 -0.72
CA VAL A 220 -6.97 1.85 -1.75
C VAL A 220 -6.49 0.42 -1.52
N MET A 221 -6.09 0.07 -0.30
CA MET A 221 -5.61 -1.27 0.02
C MET A 221 -6.71 -2.35 -0.09
N LYS A 222 -7.95 -2.06 0.34
CA LYS A 222 -9.10 -2.95 0.13
C LYS A 222 -9.32 -3.24 -1.36
N THR A 223 -9.29 -2.22 -2.20
CA THR A 223 -9.47 -2.37 -3.65
C THR A 223 -8.40 -3.28 -4.27
N ILE A 224 -7.15 -3.16 -3.82
CA ILE A 224 -6.07 -4.04 -4.26
C ILE A 224 -6.29 -5.47 -3.80
N VAL A 225 -6.68 -5.69 -2.53
CA VAL A 225 -7.02 -7.02 -2.01
C VAL A 225 -8.17 -7.64 -2.80
N ASP A 226 -9.25 -6.90 -3.03
CA ASP A 226 -10.41 -7.38 -3.80
C ASP A 226 -10.02 -7.78 -5.24
N ALA A 227 -9.05 -7.08 -5.83
CA ALA A 227 -8.53 -7.43 -7.14
C ALA A 227 -7.77 -8.76 -7.13
N PHE A 228 -6.96 -9.04 -6.11
CA PHE A 228 -6.31 -10.33 -5.93
C PHE A 228 -7.30 -11.46 -5.69
N GLU A 229 -8.40 -11.22 -5.00
CA GLU A 229 -9.43 -12.21 -4.69
C GLU A 229 -10.45 -12.42 -5.83
N THR A 230 -10.52 -11.50 -6.80
CA THR A 230 -11.32 -11.61 -8.01
C THR A 230 -10.47 -12.29 -9.12
N ASN A 231 -10.90 -12.29 -10.39
CA ASN A 231 -10.12 -12.84 -11.49
C ASN A 231 -8.84 -12.03 -11.71
N PHE A 232 -7.71 -12.55 -11.23
CA PHE A 232 -6.43 -11.84 -11.30
C PHE A 232 -5.84 -11.83 -12.72
N PHE A 233 -5.92 -12.94 -13.44
CA PHE A 233 -5.57 -13.05 -14.87
C PHE A 233 -6.79 -13.49 -15.66
N PRO A 234 -7.63 -12.56 -16.11
CA PRO A 234 -8.86 -12.93 -16.79
C PRO A 234 -8.61 -13.41 -18.22
N VAL A 235 -9.36 -14.44 -18.62
CA VAL A 235 -9.40 -14.95 -20.00
C VAL A 235 -10.81 -14.90 -20.52
N VAL A 236 -11.02 -14.25 -21.68
CA VAL A 236 -12.32 -14.26 -22.35
C VAL A 236 -12.69 -15.66 -22.85
N ASN A 237 -13.94 -16.06 -22.62
CA ASN A 237 -14.44 -17.40 -22.97
C ASN A 237 -14.88 -17.55 -24.44
N VAL A 238 -14.99 -16.46 -25.18
CA VAL A 238 -15.43 -16.45 -26.58
C VAL A 238 -14.35 -15.86 -27.48
N LYS A 239 -14.28 -16.31 -28.71
CA LYS A 239 -13.44 -15.68 -29.73
C LYS A 239 -14.17 -14.48 -30.31
N CYS A 240 -13.44 -13.42 -30.62
CA CYS A 240 -13.96 -12.12 -31.04
C CYS A 240 -14.77 -11.41 -29.94
N GLU A 241 -15.20 -10.20 -30.22
CA GLU A 241 -15.99 -9.42 -29.27
C GLU A 241 -17.37 -10.04 -29.05
N PRO A 242 -17.79 -10.27 -27.78
CA PRO A 242 -19.09 -10.80 -27.48
C PRO A 242 -20.20 -9.77 -27.73
N GLN A 243 -21.37 -10.25 -28.18
CA GLN A 243 -22.54 -9.41 -28.28
C GLN A 243 -23.18 -9.20 -26.90
N LEU A 244 -22.80 -8.13 -26.21
CA LEU A 244 -23.19 -7.85 -24.84
C LEU A 244 -24.68 -7.82 -24.58
N SER A 245 -25.49 -7.45 -25.59
CA SER A 245 -26.96 -7.44 -25.48
C SER A 245 -27.57 -8.83 -25.24
N LYS A 246 -26.93 -9.92 -25.71
CA LYS A 246 -27.36 -11.29 -25.43
C LYS A 246 -27.19 -11.69 -23.98
N HIS A 247 -26.33 -10.98 -23.25
CA HIS A 247 -26.02 -11.20 -21.84
C HIS A 247 -26.68 -10.17 -20.91
N GLY A 248 -27.57 -9.30 -21.45
CA GLY A 248 -28.19 -8.24 -20.67
C GLY A 248 -27.23 -7.12 -20.24
N LEU A 249 -26.07 -7.05 -20.87
CA LEU A 249 -24.98 -6.12 -20.52
C LEU A 249 -24.91 -4.88 -21.42
N TYR A 250 -25.92 -4.67 -22.23
CA TYR A 250 -26.09 -3.49 -23.09
C TYR A 250 -27.35 -2.72 -22.71
N PRO A 251 -27.30 -1.40 -22.58
CA PRO A 251 -28.49 -0.61 -22.23
C PRO A 251 -29.64 -0.83 -23.24
N SER A 252 -30.85 -1.04 -22.74
CA SER A 252 -32.03 -1.17 -23.58
C SER A 252 -32.49 0.18 -24.21
N ILE A 253 -32.02 1.30 -23.63
CA ILE A 253 -32.28 2.67 -24.09
C ILE A 253 -30.91 3.35 -24.30
N SER A 254 -30.64 3.72 -25.55
CA SER A 254 -29.43 4.47 -25.90
C SER A 254 -29.61 5.96 -25.63
N LYS A 255 -28.86 6.53 -24.68
CA LYS A 255 -28.73 7.98 -24.52
C LYS A 255 -27.37 8.42 -25.05
N LYS A 256 -27.35 9.57 -25.75
CA LYS A 256 -26.09 10.17 -26.21
C LYS A 256 -25.23 10.55 -24.97
N GLY A 257 -24.05 9.94 -24.83
CA GLY A 257 -23.14 10.18 -23.71
C GLY A 257 -23.17 9.13 -22.59
N ASP A 258 -24.05 8.13 -22.60
CA ASP A 258 -24.25 7.14 -21.50
C ASP A 258 -23.63 5.77 -21.86
N ARG A 259 -22.42 5.79 -22.46
CA ARG A 259 -21.71 4.57 -22.87
C ARG A 259 -20.55 4.17 -21.95
N CYS A 260 -20.30 4.91 -20.88
CA CYS A 260 -19.07 4.75 -20.09
C CYS A 260 -18.88 3.30 -19.58
N ASP A 261 -19.93 2.64 -19.13
CA ASP A 261 -19.85 1.26 -18.63
C ASP A 261 -19.68 0.23 -19.74
N VAL A 262 -20.36 0.45 -20.89
CA VAL A 262 -20.22 -0.45 -22.05
C VAL A 262 -18.82 -0.36 -22.64
N ASP A 263 -18.31 0.85 -22.82
CA ASP A 263 -16.96 1.06 -23.36
C ASP A 263 -15.90 0.46 -22.43
N THR A 264 -16.02 0.68 -21.11
CA THR A 264 -15.12 0.09 -20.11
C THR A 264 -15.14 -1.44 -20.17
N ARG A 265 -16.35 -2.03 -20.34
CA ARG A 265 -16.54 -3.48 -20.43
C ARG A 265 -15.91 -4.07 -21.70
N MET A 266 -16.08 -3.39 -22.82
CA MET A 266 -15.47 -3.80 -24.09
C MET A 266 -13.95 -3.65 -24.05
N ASP A 267 -13.45 -2.54 -23.52
CA ASP A 267 -12.02 -2.32 -23.33
C ASP A 267 -11.40 -3.36 -22.40
N PHE A 268 -12.11 -3.74 -21.31
CA PHE A 268 -11.68 -4.83 -20.43
C PHE A 268 -11.55 -6.15 -21.19
N LEU A 269 -12.58 -6.53 -21.95
CA LEU A 269 -12.59 -7.79 -22.71
C LEU A 269 -11.49 -7.83 -23.77
N ALA A 270 -11.13 -6.69 -24.36
CA ALA A 270 -10.06 -6.62 -25.35
C ALA A 270 -8.68 -7.03 -24.81
N TYR A 271 -8.47 -6.92 -23.48
CA TYR A 271 -7.22 -7.28 -22.81
C TYR A 271 -7.34 -8.48 -21.87
N ALA A 272 -8.52 -9.13 -21.79
CA ALA A 272 -8.73 -10.33 -20.99
C ALA A 272 -8.23 -11.57 -21.76
N ASP A 273 -6.93 -11.66 -21.98
CA ASP A 273 -6.23 -12.66 -22.79
C ASP A 273 -5.48 -13.70 -21.94
N GLY A 274 -5.53 -13.60 -20.62
CA GLY A 274 -4.83 -14.46 -19.67
C GLY A 274 -3.37 -14.08 -19.42
N ASN A 275 -2.82 -13.09 -20.15
CA ASN A 275 -1.47 -12.59 -19.97
C ASN A 275 -1.43 -11.24 -19.24
N HIS A 276 -2.52 -10.49 -19.31
CA HIS A 276 -2.67 -9.24 -18.58
C HIS A 276 -3.40 -9.49 -17.26
N SER A 277 -2.80 -9.06 -16.18
CA SER A 277 -3.47 -9.03 -14.88
C SER A 277 -4.59 -7.98 -14.87
N ILE A 278 -5.48 -8.08 -13.90
CA ILE A 278 -6.51 -7.06 -13.66
C ILE A 278 -5.91 -5.66 -13.46
N PHE A 279 -4.72 -5.58 -12.86
CA PHE A 279 -3.97 -4.33 -12.68
C PHE A 279 -3.45 -3.78 -14.00
N ASP A 280 -2.91 -4.65 -14.86
CA ASP A 280 -2.43 -4.26 -16.19
C ASP A 280 -3.58 -3.76 -17.06
N ILE A 281 -4.72 -4.44 -17.01
CA ILE A 281 -5.92 -4.02 -17.73
C ILE A 281 -6.36 -2.64 -17.26
N ALA A 282 -6.48 -2.43 -15.95
CA ALA A 282 -6.89 -1.14 -15.39
C ALA A 282 -5.98 0.01 -15.83
N ASN A 283 -4.65 -0.22 -15.79
CA ASN A 283 -3.66 0.76 -16.25
C ASN A 283 -3.76 1.02 -17.76
N LYS A 284 -3.93 -0.05 -18.58
CA LYS A 284 -4.03 0.07 -20.04
C LYS A 284 -5.24 0.86 -20.49
N ILE A 285 -6.41 0.58 -19.90
CA ILE A 285 -7.65 1.27 -20.26
C ILE A 285 -7.85 2.58 -19.49
N ASN A 286 -6.90 2.92 -18.61
CA ASN A 286 -6.91 4.11 -17.76
C ASN A 286 -8.23 4.25 -16.97
N LYS A 287 -8.62 3.18 -16.27
CA LYS A 287 -9.80 3.12 -15.42
C LYS A 287 -9.42 2.72 -14.01
N ASN A 288 -10.10 3.32 -13.02
CA ASN A 288 -9.89 2.99 -11.63
C ASN A 288 -10.07 1.50 -11.38
N LEU A 289 -9.17 0.90 -10.61
CA LEU A 289 -9.15 -0.53 -10.31
C LEU A 289 -10.47 -1.03 -9.72
N LYS A 290 -11.13 -0.24 -8.86
CA LYS A 290 -12.42 -0.62 -8.27
C LYS A 290 -13.50 -0.83 -9.34
N LEU A 291 -13.53 0.01 -10.36
CA LEU A 291 -14.45 -0.16 -11.50
C LEU A 291 -14.10 -1.43 -12.28
N VAL A 292 -12.82 -1.65 -12.55
CA VAL A 292 -12.33 -2.83 -13.29
C VAL A 292 -12.65 -4.12 -12.56
N VAL A 293 -12.46 -4.18 -11.24
CA VAL A 293 -12.86 -5.32 -10.38
C VAL A 293 -14.38 -5.56 -10.45
N SER A 294 -15.17 -4.50 -10.41
CA SER A 294 -16.63 -4.62 -10.56
C SER A 294 -17.03 -5.20 -11.91
N GLU A 295 -16.42 -4.73 -13.00
CA GLU A 295 -16.67 -5.26 -14.34
C GLU A 295 -16.22 -6.72 -14.49
N ALA A 296 -15.06 -7.09 -13.94
CA ALA A 296 -14.61 -8.48 -13.90
C ALA A 296 -15.63 -9.38 -13.20
N ALA A 297 -16.18 -8.95 -12.06
CA ALA A 297 -17.19 -9.71 -11.33
C ALA A 297 -18.50 -9.86 -12.15
N ILE A 298 -18.92 -8.82 -12.85
CA ILE A 298 -20.10 -8.85 -13.75
C ILE A 298 -19.87 -9.82 -14.91
N LEU A 299 -18.74 -9.70 -15.59
CA LEU A 299 -18.37 -10.54 -16.73
C LEU A 299 -18.21 -12.02 -16.34
N GLY A 300 -17.65 -12.28 -15.17
CA GLY A 300 -17.52 -13.63 -14.60
C GLY A 300 -18.90 -14.25 -14.33
N LYS A 301 -19.83 -13.51 -13.72
CA LYS A 301 -21.22 -13.98 -13.49
C LYS A 301 -21.96 -14.30 -14.80
N CYS A 302 -21.65 -13.59 -15.87
CA CYS A 302 -22.21 -13.85 -17.20
C CYS A 302 -21.44 -14.93 -17.98
N ASN A 303 -20.45 -15.58 -17.38
CA ASN A 303 -19.58 -16.57 -18.00
C ASN A 303 -18.89 -16.07 -19.28
N LEU A 304 -18.59 -14.79 -19.36
CA LEU A 304 -17.84 -14.18 -20.46
C LEU A 304 -16.33 -14.24 -20.24
N ILE A 305 -15.89 -14.31 -18.99
CA ILE A 305 -14.49 -14.48 -18.61
C ILE A 305 -14.35 -15.61 -17.59
N ARG A 306 -13.15 -16.17 -17.52
CA ARG A 306 -12.68 -17.07 -16.47
C ARG A 306 -11.28 -16.65 -16.01
N GLU A 307 -10.83 -17.16 -14.90
CA GLU A 307 -9.44 -17.02 -14.46
C GLU A 307 -8.51 -17.91 -15.28
N ASN A 308 -7.34 -17.41 -15.65
CA ASN A 308 -6.26 -18.26 -16.15
C ASN A 308 -5.62 -19.00 -14.96
N ILE A 309 -5.58 -20.32 -15.03
CA ILE A 309 -5.06 -21.18 -13.96
C ILE A 309 -3.69 -21.78 -14.37
N ASP A 310 -3.24 -21.49 -15.60
CA ASP A 310 -1.99 -22.02 -16.16
C ASP A 310 -0.76 -21.21 -15.73
#